data_6f5b902fab216a3e8f2108a8303f872d
#
_entry.id   6f5b902fab216a3e8f2108a8303f872d
#
_cell.length_a   1.000
_cell.length_b   1.000
_cell.length_c   1.000
_cell.angle_alpha   90.00
_cell.angle_beta   90.00
_cell.angle_gamma   90.00
#
_symmetry.space_group_name_H-M   'P 1'
#
loop_
_entity.id
_entity.type
_entity.pdbx_description
1 polymer ?
#
loop_
_entity_poly.entity_id
_entity_poly.type
_entity_poly.pdbx_seq_one_letter_code
_entity_poly.pdbx_strand_id
1 'polypeptide(L)'
;MPTHSLAALPIRRLTLRDRIACADLSEDRGWPREEHKWGFLLSAGTGYGIDSPEGGLVAASVVTEYGPQDRPDLSAIGMVLVAERHARQGVGRRLMRHLLSVLGPTPLTLHATPNGRPLYEELGFKVTGRAEKLRGRFTPDGSDGPASRIATRAATAEDLTGILRLDEEVFGTDRTPLITRLPAFADQLRVAQDNGRIIGYAAAWPNMDTHVVGPLIAQDSETAKALLASLAAHTDRPLRTDIDARHEDLLSWAKERGLEYCASNSVMTYGIAELPGDWTRRFAPLTVAAG
;
A
#
# COMPACT_ATOMS: atom_id res chain seq x y z
N MET A 1 -12.17 7.19 -39.20
CA MET A 1 -12.68 6.74 -37.91
C MET A 1 -12.90 7.96 -37.05
N PRO A 2 -14.12 8.21 -36.48
CA PRO A 2 -14.27 9.33 -35.58
C PRO A 2 -13.33 9.14 -34.36
N THR A 3 -12.40 10.03 -34.19
CA THR A 3 -11.55 10.11 -32.99
C THR A 3 -12.46 10.49 -31.83
N HIS A 4 -12.91 9.52 -31.04
CA HIS A 4 -13.61 9.82 -29.80
C HIS A 4 -12.69 10.67 -28.92
N SER A 5 -13.11 11.90 -28.63
CA SER A 5 -12.37 12.73 -27.70
C SER A 5 -12.26 12.02 -26.35
N LEU A 6 -11.04 11.84 -25.84
CA LEU A 6 -10.80 11.23 -24.52
C LEU A 6 -11.61 11.92 -23.39
N ALA A 7 -11.90 13.20 -23.58
CA ALA A 7 -12.73 13.97 -22.65
C ALA A 7 -14.19 13.47 -22.57
N ALA A 8 -14.69 12.82 -23.62
CA ALA A 8 -16.07 12.33 -23.69
C ALA A 8 -16.25 10.90 -23.15
N LEU A 9 -15.15 10.13 -22.97
CA LEU A 9 -15.23 8.74 -22.49
C LEU A 9 -15.71 8.73 -21.02
N PRO A 10 -16.72 7.90 -20.65
CA PRO A 10 -17.21 7.87 -19.27
C PRO A 10 -16.18 7.29 -18.30
N ILE A 11 -16.18 7.79 -17.06
CA ILE A 11 -15.51 7.13 -15.94
C ILE A 11 -16.53 6.18 -15.32
N ARG A 12 -16.16 4.90 -15.22
CA ARG A 12 -17.00 3.87 -14.62
C ARG A 12 -16.34 3.21 -13.40
N ARG A 13 -17.13 2.50 -12.62
CA ARG A 13 -16.59 1.62 -11.58
C ARG A 13 -15.93 0.39 -12.22
N LEU A 14 -14.79 0.01 -11.67
CA LEU A 14 -14.08 -1.23 -11.97
C LEU A 14 -14.45 -2.31 -10.96
N THR A 15 -14.41 -3.55 -11.40
CA THR A 15 -14.73 -4.74 -10.62
C THR A 15 -13.57 -5.74 -10.70
N LEU A 16 -13.67 -6.85 -10.01
CA LEU A 16 -12.70 -7.96 -10.13
C LEU A 16 -12.56 -8.49 -11.56
N ARG A 17 -13.56 -8.30 -12.43
CA ARG A 17 -13.48 -8.68 -13.86
C ARG A 17 -12.50 -7.82 -14.63
N ASP A 18 -12.23 -6.61 -14.16
CA ASP A 18 -11.29 -5.67 -14.78
C ASP A 18 -9.83 -5.89 -14.35
N ARG A 19 -9.58 -6.87 -13.45
CA ARG A 19 -8.25 -7.14 -12.89
C ARG A 19 -7.17 -7.28 -13.95
N ILE A 20 -7.46 -8.02 -15.02
CA ILE A 20 -6.50 -8.25 -16.11
C ILE A 20 -6.20 -6.95 -16.85
N ALA A 21 -7.23 -6.20 -17.23
CA ALA A 21 -7.04 -4.91 -17.92
C ALA A 21 -6.30 -3.87 -17.04
N CYS A 22 -6.49 -3.92 -15.72
CA CYS A 22 -5.73 -3.09 -14.78
C CYS A 22 -4.26 -3.51 -14.71
N ALA A 23 -3.98 -4.82 -14.75
CA ALA A 23 -2.62 -5.35 -14.76
C ALA A 23 -1.90 -5.02 -16.08
N ASP A 24 -2.59 -5.13 -17.22
CA ASP A 24 -2.08 -4.71 -18.54
C ASP A 24 -1.72 -3.22 -18.54
N LEU A 25 -2.56 -2.39 -17.93
CA LEU A 25 -2.30 -0.96 -17.80
C LEU A 25 -1.07 -0.66 -16.90
N SER A 26 -0.82 -1.47 -15.86
CA SER A 26 0.39 -1.36 -15.04
C SER A 26 1.63 -1.66 -15.88
N GLU A 27 1.60 -2.74 -16.67
CA GLU A 27 2.69 -3.15 -17.55
C GLU A 27 2.98 -2.10 -18.64
N ASP A 28 1.93 -1.54 -19.26
CA ASP A 28 2.04 -0.41 -20.22
C ASP A 28 2.76 0.81 -19.62
N ARG A 29 2.68 0.98 -18.29
CA ARG A 29 3.38 2.05 -17.56
C ARG A 29 4.77 1.65 -17.05
N GLY A 30 5.28 0.51 -17.44
CA GLY A 30 6.56 -0.03 -16.98
C GLY A 30 6.54 -0.46 -15.49
N TRP A 31 5.36 -0.68 -14.94
CA TRP A 31 5.21 -1.22 -13.58
C TRP A 31 5.07 -2.74 -13.65
N PRO A 32 5.39 -3.45 -12.55
CA PRO A 32 5.12 -4.87 -12.47
C PRO A 32 3.64 -5.17 -12.72
N ARG A 33 3.39 -6.30 -13.41
CA ARG A 33 2.03 -6.81 -13.66
C ARG A 33 1.46 -7.44 -12.38
N GLU A 34 1.04 -6.63 -11.44
CA GLU A 34 0.66 -7.05 -10.09
C GLU A 34 -0.82 -7.48 -10.03
N GLU A 35 -1.22 -8.53 -10.77
CA GLU A 35 -2.61 -9.02 -10.80
C GLU A 35 -3.14 -9.38 -9.43
N HIS A 36 -2.29 -10.00 -8.58
CA HIS A 36 -2.64 -10.37 -7.21
C HIS A 36 -3.01 -9.13 -6.39
N LYS A 37 -2.19 -8.09 -6.46
CA LYS A 37 -2.46 -6.81 -5.79
C LYS A 37 -3.71 -6.11 -6.34
N TRP A 38 -3.91 -6.10 -7.67
CA TRP A 38 -5.12 -5.56 -8.26
C TRP A 38 -6.38 -6.30 -7.78
N GLY A 39 -6.33 -7.63 -7.73
CA GLY A 39 -7.42 -8.45 -7.20
C GLY A 39 -7.75 -8.09 -5.76
N PHE A 40 -6.74 -7.95 -4.91
CA PHE A 40 -6.91 -7.54 -3.53
C PHE A 40 -7.54 -6.14 -3.42
N LEU A 41 -6.96 -5.14 -4.09
CA LEU A 41 -7.43 -3.76 -4.03
C LEU A 41 -8.86 -3.60 -4.55
N LEU A 42 -9.22 -4.29 -5.66
CA LEU A 42 -10.59 -4.27 -6.20
C LEU A 42 -11.60 -5.03 -5.34
N SER A 43 -11.15 -5.95 -4.48
CA SER A 43 -12.01 -6.65 -3.51
C SER A 43 -12.21 -5.89 -2.21
N ALA A 44 -11.25 -5.04 -1.83
CA ALA A 44 -11.24 -4.29 -0.57
C ALA A 44 -11.67 -2.83 -0.73
N GLY A 45 -11.64 -2.30 -1.96
CA GLY A 45 -11.96 -0.91 -2.28
C GLY A 45 -12.83 -0.77 -3.52
N THR A 46 -12.95 0.45 -4.00
CA THR A 46 -13.70 0.80 -5.21
C THR A 46 -12.74 1.22 -6.32
N GLY A 47 -12.73 0.46 -7.41
CA GLY A 47 -12.00 0.83 -8.62
C GLY A 47 -12.75 1.84 -9.49
N TYR A 48 -12.02 2.72 -10.15
CA TYR A 48 -12.52 3.66 -11.17
C TYR A 48 -11.65 3.59 -12.41
N GLY A 49 -12.26 3.61 -13.59
CA GLY A 49 -11.52 3.52 -14.83
C GLY A 49 -12.24 4.15 -16.02
N ILE A 50 -11.47 4.28 -17.09
CA ILE A 50 -11.95 4.78 -18.39
C ILE A 50 -11.61 3.69 -19.42
N ASP A 51 -12.64 3.16 -20.11
CA ASP A 51 -12.42 2.18 -21.15
C ASP A 51 -11.85 2.82 -22.41
N SER A 52 -10.96 2.08 -23.08
CA SER A 52 -10.49 2.43 -24.41
C SER A 52 -11.46 1.93 -25.47
N PRO A 53 -11.82 2.74 -26.47
CA PRO A 53 -12.61 2.28 -27.63
C PRO A 53 -11.93 1.14 -28.40
N GLU A 54 -10.60 1.01 -28.27
CA GLU A 54 -9.79 -0.01 -28.91
C GLU A 54 -9.59 -1.27 -28.05
N GLY A 55 -10.23 -1.31 -26.87
CA GLY A 55 -10.07 -2.36 -25.87
C GLY A 55 -9.11 -1.99 -24.76
N GLY A 56 -9.27 -2.60 -23.59
CA GLY A 56 -8.50 -2.32 -22.38
C GLY A 56 -8.89 -1.00 -21.71
N LEU A 57 -7.99 -0.44 -20.91
CA LEU A 57 -8.21 0.77 -20.12
C LEU A 57 -7.33 1.93 -20.61
N VAL A 58 -7.94 3.12 -20.71
CA VAL A 58 -7.24 4.41 -20.86
C VAL A 58 -6.64 4.84 -19.52
N ALA A 59 -7.38 4.65 -18.43
CA ALA A 59 -6.94 5.02 -17.08
C ALA A 59 -7.61 4.15 -16.03
N ALA A 60 -6.96 4.00 -14.89
CA ALA A 60 -7.49 3.32 -13.70
C ALA A 60 -7.04 4.01 -12.42
N SER A 61 -7.80 3.77 -11.34
CA SER A 61 -7.44 4.07 -9.95
C SER A 61 -8.26 3.21 -9.01
N VAL A 62 -7.79 3.05 -7.76
CA VAL A 62 -8.55 2.43 -6.68
C VAL A 62 -8.63 3.39 -5.50
N VAL A 63 -9.78 3.41 -4.85
CA VAL A 63 -10.03 4.10 -3.59
C VAL A 63 -10.30 3.04 -2.53
N THR A 64 -9.60 3.11 -1.41
CA THR A 64 -9.86 2.28 -0.23
C THR A 64 -10.32 3.21 0.88
N GLU A 65 -11.51 2.96 1.41
CA GLU A 65 -12.15 3.78 2.43
C GLU A 65 -11.98 3.13 3.80
N TYR A 66 -11.71 3.93 4.83
CA TYR A 66 -11.45 3.52 6.20
C TYR A 66 -12.38 4.22 7.17
N GLY A 67 -12.78 3.52 8.23
CA GLY A 67 -13.80 3.96 9.16
C GLY A 67 -15.21 3.54 8.77
N PRO A 68 -16.25 4.19 9.31
CA PRO A 68 -17.65 3.86 9.04
C PRO A 68 -18.01 3.98 7.56
N GLN A 69 -18.79 3.01 7.01
CA GLN A 69 -19.13 2.96 5.58
C GLN A 69 -19.92 4.16 5.07
N ASP A 70 -20.79 4.73 5.90
CA ASP A 70 -21.63 5.88 5.55
C ASP A 70 -20.89 7.22 5.70
N ARG A 71 -19.79 7.23 6.43
CA ARG A 71 -18.96 8.42 6.64
C ARG A 71 -17.51 8.02 6.91
N PRO A 72 -16.73 7.68 5.86
CA PRO A 72 -15.33 7.32 6.02
C PRO A 72 -14.51 8.43 6.70
N ASP A 73 -13.66 8.03 7.64
CA ASP A 73 -12.74 8.94 8.33
C ASP A 73 -11.57 9.33 7.43
N LEU A 74 -11.17 8.43 6.55
CA LEU A 74 -10.06 8.58 5.63
C LEU A 74 -10.26 7.72 4.39
N SER A 75 -9.85 8.20 3.21
CA SER A 75 -9.75 7.38 2.00
C SER A 75 -8.34 7.44 1.41
N ALA A 76 -7.82 6.27 1.05
CA ALA A 76 -6.56 6.15 0.33
C ALA A 76 -6.83 6.03 -1.18
N ILE A 77 -6.15 6.86 -1.99
CA ILE A 77 -6.19 6.78 -3.46
C ILE A 77 -4.90 6.12 -3.93
N GLY A 78 -5.02 5.04 -4.68
CA GLY A 78 -3.88 4.32 -5.22
C GLY A 78 -4.05 3.90 -6.67
N MET A 79 -2.98 3.36 -7.24
CA MET A 79 -2.97 2.82 -8.60
C MET A 79 -3.50 3.81 -9.67
N VAL A 80 -3.20 5.10 -9.50
CA VAL A 80 -3.56 6.13 -10.49
C VAL A 80 -2.67 5.96 -11.71
N LEU A 81 -3.20 5.35 -12.74
CA LEU A 81 -2.51 5.02 -13.98
C LEU A 81 -3.23 5.61 -15.18
N VAL A 82 -2.47 6.06 -16.16
CA VAL A 82 -2.96 6.49 -17.48
C VAL A 82 -2.09 5.80 -18.52
N ALA A 83 -2.70 5.15 -19.50
CA ALA A 83 -1.99 4.47 -20.59
C ALA A 83 -0.95 5.41 -21.24
N GLU A 84 0.23 4.89 -21.57
CA GLU A 84 1.35 5.70 -22.07
C GLU A 84 0.96 6.54 -23.27
N ARG A 85 0.24 5.94 -24.23
CA ARG A 85 -0.26 6.63 -25.43
C ARG A 85 -1.21 7.81 -25.15
N HIS A 86 -1.75 7.89 -23.92
CA HIS A 86 -2.66 8.94 -23.48
C HIS A 86 -2.06 9.82 -22.37
N ALA A 87 -0.76 9.65 -22.10
CA ALA A 87 -0.04 10.46 -21.13
C ALA A 87 -0.06 11.95 -21.51
N ARG A 88 -0.07 12.82 -20.48
CA ARG A 88 -0.04 14.30 -20.61
C ARG A 88 -1.20 14.92 -21.40
N GLN A 89 -2.29 14.20 -21.63
CA GLN A 89 -3.51 14.68 -22.28
C GLN A 89 -4.62 15.07 -21.28
N GLY A 90 -4.28 15.28 -20.01
CA GLY A 90 -5.23 15.69 -18.97
C GLY A 90 -6.09 14.56 -18.39
N VAL A 91 -5.93 13.31 -18.85
CA VAL A 91 -6.74 12.16 -18.40
C VAL A 91 -6.58 11.91 -16.90
N GLY A 92 -5.36 11.88 -16.38
CA GLY A 92 -5.09 11.69 -14.95
C GLY A 92 -5.73 12.78 -14.08
N ARG A 93 -5.64 14.05 -14.52
CA ARG A 93 -6.30 15.18 -13.84
C ARG A 93 -7.82 15.01 -13.83
N ARG A 94 -8.40 14.59 -14.94
CA ARG A 94 -9.83 14.33 -15.05
C ARG A 94 -10.28 13.21 -14.12
N LEU A 95 -9.54 12.08 -14.07
CA LEU A 95 -9.81 10.98 -13.17
C LEU A 95 -9.74 11.43 -11.71
N MET A 96 -8.68 12.13 -11.32
CA MET A 96 -8.51 12.64 -9.95
C MET A 96 -9.61 13.65 -9.55
N ARG A 97 -10.00 14.57 -10.43
CA ARG A 97 -11.11 15.49 -10.15
C ARG A 97 -12.44 14.76 -9.95
N HIS A 98 -12.68 13.69 -10.72
CA HIS A 98 -13.83 12.82 -10.51
C HIS A 98 -13.79 12.17 -9.13
N LEU A 99 -12.64 11.61 -8.72
CA LEU A 99 -12.50 11.00 -7.39
C LEU A 99 -12.75 12.03 -6.28
N LEU A 100 -12.17 13.24 -6.38
CA LEU A 100 -12.40 14.31 -5.42
C LEU A 100 -13.89 14.69 -5.33
N SER A 101 -14.60 14.71 -6.46
CA SER A 101 -16.05 14.99 -6.49
C SER A 101 -16.89 13.88 -5.85
N VAL A 102 -16.52 12.61 -6.07
CA VAL A 102 -17.26 11.45 -5.53
C VAL A 102 -17.01 11.28 -4.02
N LEU A 103 -15.77 11.50 -3.57
CA LEU A 103 -15.37 11.33 -2.18
C LEU A 103 -15.75 12.54 -1.29
N GLY A 104 -16.09 13.67 -1.92
CA GLY A 104 -16.60 14.84 -1.21
C GLY A 104 -15.64 15.38 -0.14
N PRO A 105 -16.15 15.59 1.10
CA PRO A 105 -15.35 16.18 2.18
C PRO A 105 -14.44 15.18 2.92
N THR A 106 -14.45 13.90 2.55
CA THR A 106 -13.62 12.88 3.21
C THR A 106 -12.14 13.23 3.09
N PRO A 107 -11.36 13.21 4.17
CA PRO A 107 -9.92 13.35 4.13
C PRO A 107 -9.27 12.28 3.24
N LEU A 108 -8.26 12.67 2.45
CA LEU A 108 -7.64 11.75 1.50
C LEU A 108 -6.14 11.62 1.76
N THR A 109 -5.61 10.44 1.44
CA THR A 109 -4.16 10.19 1.39
C THR A 109 -3.79 9.47 0.10
N LEU A 110 -2.56 9.64 -0.33
CA LEU A 110 -1.93 8.87 -1.40
C LEU A 110 -0.41 8.85 -1.27
N HIS A 111 0.21 7.87 -1.92
CA HIS A 111 1.66 7.84 -2.10
C HIS A 111 2.00 8.24 -3.54
N ALA A 112 2.59 9.40 -3.69
CA ALA A 112 2.94 9.97 -4.99
C ALA A 112 4.34 9.54 -5.43
N THR A 113 4.45 9.01 -6.66
CA THR A 113 5.74 8.90 -7.34
C THR A 113 6.25 10.30 -7.69
N PRO A 114 7.57 10.49 -7.92
CA PRO A 114 8.11 11.78 -8.37
C PRO A 114 7.39 12.34 -9.62
N ASN A 115 7.02 11.49 -10.55
CA ASN A 115 6.31 11.88 -11.78
C ASN A 115 4.83 12.26 -11.53
N GLY A 116 4.18 11.66 -10.55
CA GLY A 116 2.77 11.93 -10.21
C GLY A 116 2.59 13.11 -9.28
N ARG A 117 3.57 13.41 -8.44
CA ARG A 117 3.51 14.44 -7.39
C ARG A 117 3.03 15.81 -7.89
N PRO A 118 3.53 16.38 -9.01
CA PRO A 118 3.10 17.69 -9.46
C PRO A 118 1.59 17.79 -9.74
N LEU A 119 0.98 16.71 -10.26
CA LEU A 119 -0.45 16.65 -10.48
C LEU A 119 -1.24 16.75 -9.15
N TYR A 120 -0.78 16.06 -8.13
CA TYR A 120 -1.46 16.05 -6.83
C TYR A 120 -1.29 17.37 -6.09
N GLU A 121 -0.11 17.98 -6.15
CA GLU A 121 0.14 19.34 -5.61
C GLU A 121 -0.79 20.37 -6.26
N GLU A 122 -0.94 20.32 -7.60
CA GLU A 122 -1.87 21.18 -8.35
C GLU A 122 -3.33 20.99 -7.92
N LEU A 123 -3.70 19.78 -7.49
CA LEU A 123 -5.04 19.45 -7.00
C LEU A 123 -5.25 19.76 -5.52
N GLY A 124 -4.22 20.30 -4.83
CA GLY A 124 -4.30 20.74 -3.45
C GLY A 124 -3.82 19.73 -2.41
N PHE A 125 -3.26 18.59 -2.83
CA PHE A 125 -2.59 17.67 -1.90
C PHE A 125 -1.29 18.28 -1.38
N LYS A 126 -0.98 18.00 -0.12
CA LYS A 126 0.25 18.44 0.56
C LYS A 126 1.12 17.27 0.94
N VAL A 127 2.43 17.42 0.80
CA VAL A 127 3.40 16.41 1.27
C VAL A 127 3.45 16.45 2.79
N THR A 128 3.25 15.31 3.43
CA THR A 128 3.30 15.14 4.88
C THR A 128 4.36 14.13 5.33
N GLY A 129 4.92 13.36 4.38
CA GLY A 129 5.94 12.37 4.68
C GLY A 129 6.56 11.77 3.43
N ARG A 130 7.37 10.73 3.64
CA ARG A 130 8.04 9.99 2.58
C ARG A 130 8.17 8.51 2.98
N ALA A 131 7.96 7.61 2.04
CA ALA A 131 8.27 6.19 2.18
C ALA A 131 9.44 5.83 1.25
N GLU A 132 10.44 5.11 1.77
CA GLU A 132 11.59 4.61 1.03
C GLU A 132 11.36 3.16 0.64
N LYS A 133 11.42 2.87 -0.66
CA LYS A 133 11.36 1.52 -1.19
C LYS A 133 12.73 0.88 -1.11
N LEU A 134 12.81 -0.20 -0.34
CA LEU A 134 13.97 -1.08 -0.30
C LEU A 134 13.66 -2.41 -0.98
N ARG A 135 14.67 -3.02 -1.61
CA ARG A 135 14.57 -4.35 -2.22
C ARG A 135 15.92 -5.06 -2.14
N GLY A 136 15.88 -6.35 -1.88
CA GLY A 136 17.11 -7.17 -1.89
C GLY A 136 16.90 -8.53 -1.23
N ARG A 137 17.96 -9.34 -1.22
CA ARG A 137 17.99 -10.56 -0.42
C ARG A 137 18.43 -10.20 0.99
N PHE A 138 17.52 -10.44 1.92
CA PHE A 138 17.82 -10.23 3.33
C PHE A 138 18.81 -11.28 3.81
N THR A 139 19.91 -10.84 4.41
CA THR A 139 20.94 -11.69 5.02
C THR A 139 20.93 -11.46 6.53
N PRO A 140 20.40 -12.41 7.33
CA PRO A 140 20.42 -12.28 8.78
C PRO A 140 21.87 -12.29 9.27
N ASP A 141 22.17 -11.49 10.27
CA ASP A 141 23.40 -11.67 11.05
C ASP A 141 23.13 -12.57 12.27
N GLY A 142 24.19 -13.01 12.96
CA GLY A 142 24.07 -13.92 14.10
C GLY A 142 23.28 -13.34 15.29
N SER A 143 22.99 -12.03 15.30
CA SER A 143 22.20 -11.35 16.33
C SER A 143 20.69 -11.36 16.03
N ASP A 144 20.29 -11.65 14.78
CA ASP A 144 18.88 -11.71 14.35
C ASP A 144 18.19 -13.05 14.73
N GLY A 145 18.91 -13.98 15.36
CA GLY A 145 18.44 -15.29 15.76
C GLY A 145 17.61 -15.31 17.05
N PRO A 146 17.41 -16.50 17.65
CA PRO A 146 16.58 -16.68 18.87
C PRO A 146 17.06 -15.92 20.11
N ALA A 147 18.14 -15.15 20.02
CA ALA A 147 18.59 -14.22 21.04
C ALA A 147 17.72 -12.93 21.11
N SER A 148 16.87 -12.65 20.10
CA SER A 148 15.86 -11.60 20.20
C SER A 148 14.91 -11.92 21.36
N ARG A 149 14.79 -11.00 22.31
CA ARG A 149 13.85 -11.12 23.45
C ARG A 149 12.38 -11.11 23.00
N ILE A 150 12.14 -10.80 21.73
CA ILE A 150 10.80 -10.63 21.15
C ILE A 150 10.40 -11.93 20.44
N ALA A 151 9.42 -12.61 21.00
CA ALA A 151 8.90 -13.83 20.41
C ALA A 151 8.03 -13.51 19.18
N THR A 152 8.42 -14.04 18.02
CA THR A 152 7.64 -13.95 16.79
C THR A 152 7.18 -15.34 16.34
N ARG A 153 5.96 -15.43 15.80
CA ARG A 153 5.41 -16.67 15.25
C ARG A 153 4.44 -16.41 14.10
N ALA A 154 4.10 -17.45 13.37
CA ALA A 154 2.99 -17.37 12.42
C ALA A 154 1.70 -17.00 13.15
N ALA A 155 0.90 -16.12 12.53
CA ALA A 155 -0.43 -15.80 13.03
C ALA A 155 -1.39 -16.97 12.80
N THR A 156 -2.34 -17.12 13.71
CA THR A 156 -3.46 -18.06 13.62
C THR A 156 -4.77 -17.29 13.50
N ALA A 157 -5.87 -18.00 13.26
CA ALA A 157 -7.20 -17.36 13.22
C ALA A 157 -7.56 -16.67 14.56
N GLU A 158 -7.06 -17.17 15.68
CA GLU A 158 -7.29 -16.62 17.02
C GLU A 158 -6.64 -15.25 17.22
N ASP A 159 -5.57 -14.96 16.45
CA ASP A 159 -4.85 -13.69 16.55
C ASP A 159 -5.58 -12.53 15.84
N LEU A 160 -6.52 -12.83 14.95
CA LEU A 160 -7.14 -11.82 14.09
C LEU A 160 -7.77 -10.68 14.89
N THR A 161 -8.47 -10.98 15.98
CA THR A 161 -9.04 -9.94 16.85
C THR A 161 -7.98 -9.04 17.47
N GLY A 162 -6.85 -9.63 17.89
CA GLY A 162 -5.72 -8.88 18.45
C GLY A 162 -5.03 -8.01 17.40
N ILE A 163 -4.88 -8.54 16.19
CA ILE A 163 -4.32 -7.80 15.03
C ILE A 163 -5.22 -6.62 14.68
N LEU A 164 -6.53 -6.81 14.55
CA LEU A 164 -7.48 -5.74 14.21
C LEU A 164 -7.47 -4.62 15.26
N ARG A 165 -7.45 -4.98 16.54
CA ARG A 165 -7.37 -4.00 17.63
C ARG A 165 -6.08 -3.18 17.58
N LEU A 166 -4.93 -3.85 17.38
CA LEU A 166 -3.64 -3.18 17.27
C LEU A 166 -3.60 -2.29 16.02
N ASP A 167 -4.15 -2.78 14.90
CA ASP A 167 -4.18 -2.04 13.64
C ASP A 167 -5.00 -0.75 13.78
N GLU A 168 -6.21 -0.82 14.35
CA GLU A 168 -7.07 0.33 14.57
C GLU A 168 -6.44 1.35 15.53
N GLU A 169 -5.85 0.87 16.66
CA GLU A 169 -5.12 1.70 17.62
C GLU A 169 -4.00 2.48 16.95
N VAL A 170 -3.20 1.81 16.10
CA VAL A 170 -1.99 2.39 15.49
C VAL A 170 -2.33 3.17 14.22
N PHE A 171 -3.25 2.70 13.40
CA PHE A 171 -3.64 3.39 12.17
C PHE A 171 -4.54 4.61 12.45
N GLY A 172 -5.32 4.55 13.53
CA GLY A 172 -6.18 5.65 13.98
C GLY A 172 -7.56 5.68 13.32
N THR A 173 -7.89 4.66 12.52
CA THR A 173 -9.24 4.43 11.98
C THR A 173 -9.42 2.95 11.62
N ASP A 174 -10.65 2.47 11.55
CA ASP A 174 -10.97 1.07 11.28
C ASP A 174 -10.61 0.68 9.84
N ARG A 175 -9.73 -0.31 9.70
CA ARG A 175 -9.36 -0.96 8.44
C ARG A 175 -9.79 -2.43 8.38
N THR A 176 -10.73 -2.85 9.22
CA THR A 176 -11.22 -4.24 9.29
C THR A 176 -11.51 -4.85 7.91
N PRO A 177 -12.19 -4.15 6.95
CA PRO A 177 -12.44 -4.72 5.62
C PRO A 177 -11.17 -5.05 4.83
N LEU A 178 -10.08 -4.34 5.08
CA LEU A 178 -8.78 -4.57 4.44
C LEU A 178 -8.00 -5.67 5.17
N ILE A 179 -7.86 -5.55 6.49
CA ILE A 179 -7.01 -6.41 7.31
C ILE A 179 -7.53 -7.84 7.39
N THR A 180 -8.85 -8.05 7.43
CA THR A 180 -9.45 -9.40 7.43
C THR A 180 -9.16 -10.20 6.15
N ARG A 181 -8.73 -9.56 5.08
CA ARG A 181 -8.33 -10.20 3.81
C ARG A 181 -6.87 -10.64 3.79
N LEU A 182 -6.03 -10.16 4.73
CA LEU A 182 -4.60 -10.48 4.76
C LEU A 182 -4.32 -11.98 4.81
N PRO A 183 -5.02 -12.82 5.61
CA PRO A 183 -4.73 -14.26 5.67
C PRO A 183 -4.91 -14.99 4.33
N ALA A 184 -5.79 -14.47 3.45
CA ALA A 184 -5.99 -15.04 2.10
C ALA A 184 -5.12 -14.37 1.03
N PHE A 185 -4.58 -13.19 1.31
CA PHE A 185 -3.78 -12.41 0.39
C PHE A 185 -2.27 -12.65 0.55
N ALA A 186 -1.80 -12.79 1.78
CA ALA A 186 -0.39 -12.92 2.10
C ALA A 186 0.03 -14.39 2.20
N ASP A 187 1.25 -14.71 1.73
CA ASP A 187 1.85 -16.03 1.94
C ASP A 187 2.28 -16.22 3.40
N GLN A 188 2.56 -15.12 4.09
CA GLN A 188 2.96 -15.12 5.49
C GLN A 188 2.28 -13.98 6.24
N LEU A 189 1.71 -14.30 7.39
CA LEU A 189 1.25 -13.34 8.39
C LEU A 189 1.88 -13.71 9.73
N ARG A 190 2.61 -12.80 10.33
CA ARG A 190 3.35 -13.03 11.58
C ARG A 190 2.96 -12.03 12.64
N VAL A 191 2.99 -12.49 13.88
CA VAL A 191 2.76 -11.67 15.07
C VAL A 191 3.98 -11.68 15.96
N ALA A 192 4.22 -10.57 16.64
CA ALA A 192 5.13 -10.44 17.77
C ALA A 192 4.31 -10.34 19.05
N GLN A 193 4.73 -11.05 20.10
CA GLN A 193 4.01 -11.13 21.37
C GLN A 193 4.92 -10.79 22.55
N ASP A 194 4.31 -10.10 23.52
CA ASP A 194 4.86 -9.93 24.85
C ASP A 194 3.77 -10.28 25.89
N ASN A 195 4.07 -11.19 26.82
CA ASN A 195 3.15 -11.66 27.86
C ASN A 195 1.75 -12.02 27.33
N GLY A 196 1.68 -12.67 26.16
CA GLY A 196 0.42 -13.08 25.52
C GLY A 196 -0.33 -11.98 24.78
N ARG A 197 0.14 -10.73 24.84
CA ARG A 197 -0.40 -9.60 24.06
C ARG A 197 0.32 -9.48 22.73
N ILE A 198 -0.43 -9.25 21.65
CA ILE A 198 0.16 -8.89 20.34
C ILE A 198 0.66 -7.44 20.44
N ILE A 199 1.98 -7.27 20.22
CA ILE A 199 2.68 -5.99 20.24
C ILE A 199 3.15 -5.55 18.83
N GLY A 200 2.97 -6.42 17.84
CA GLY A 200 3.25 -6.11 16.44
C GLY A 200 2.74 -7.21 15.52
N TYR A 201 2.53 -6.86 14.26
CA TYR A 201 2.24 -7.82 13.21
C TYR A 201 2.81 -7.34 11.87
N ALA A 202 3.11 -8.30 11.00
CA ALA A 202 3.57 -8.03 9.65
C ALA A 202 3.12 -9.13 8.69
N ALA A 203 2.92 -8.75 7.43
CA ALA A 203 2.63 -9.69 6.36
C ALA A 203 3.70 -9.65 5.27
N ALA A 204 3.87 -10.78 4.57
CA ALA A 204 4.63 -10.85 3.32
C ALA A 204 3.74 -11.48 2.24
N TRP A 205 3.53 -10.76 1.15
CA TRP A 205 2.67 -11.19 0.06
C TRP A 205 3.43 -11.26 -1.27
N PRO A 206 3.03 -12.18 -2.18
CA PRO A 206 3.77 -12.46 -3.40
C PRO A 206 3.63 -11.33 -4.41
N ASN A 207 4.73 -10.93 -5.02
CA ASN A 207 4.77 -9.94 -6.08
C ASN A 207 5.87 -10.27 -7.09
N MET A 208 5.48 -10.85 -8.22
CA MET A 208 6.39 -11.30 -9.26
C MET A 208 7.51 -12.19 -8.68
N ASP A 209 8.73 -11.67 -8.66
CA ASP A 209 9.93 -12.34 -8.17
C ASP A 209 10.33 -11.98 -6.73
N THR A 210 9.50 -11.19 -6.02
CA THR A 210 9.75 -10.74 -4.64
C THR A 210 8.60 -11.11 -3.70
N HIS A 211 8.86 -11.06 -2.40
CA HIS A 211 7.81 -10.88 -1.39
C HIS A 211 7.80 -9.43 -0.93
N VAL A 212 6.62 -8.81 -0.98
CA VAL A 212 6.43 -7.46 -0.42
C VAL A 212 6.09 -7.59 1.06
N VAL A 213 6.89 -6.95 1.91
CA VAL A 213 6.62 -6.84 3.34
C VAL A 213 5.77 -5.60 3.58
N GLY A 214 4.56 -5.84 4.05
CA GLY A 214 3.56 -4.86 4.42
C GLY A 214 2.18 -5.48 4.65
N PRO A 215 1.42 -4.99 5.64
CA PRO A 215 1.78 -3.94 6.58
C PRO A 215 2.87 -4.41 7.56
N LEU A 216 3.61 -3.45 8.14
CA LEU A 216 4.50 -3.68 9.26
C LEU A 216 4.13 -2.67 10.36
N ILE A 217 3.43 -3.16 11.36
CA ILE A 217 3.01 -2.41 12.53
C ILE A 217 3.64 -3.06 13.77
N ALA A 218 4.28 -2.26 14.61
CA ALA A 218 5.00 -2.76 15.76
C ALA A 218 5.05 -1.71 16.89
N GLN A 219 5.17 -2.16 18.12
CA GLN A 219 5.29 -1.31 19.29
C GLN A 219 6.51 -0.39 19.21
N ASP A 220 7.62 -0.91 18.68
CA ASP A 220 8.90 -0.23 18.57
C ASP A 220 9.76 -0.80 17.43
N SER A 221 10.92 -0.20 17.19
CA SER A 221 11.85 -0.57 16.11
C SER A 221 12.39 -2.00 16.29
N GLU A 222 12.65 -2.45 17.51
CA GLU A 222 13.16 -3.79 17.76
C GLU A 222 12.11 -4.86 17.44
N THR A 223 10.85 -4.59 17.75
CA THR A 223 9.72 -5.44 17.35
C THR A 223 9.56 -5.47 15.83
N ALA A 224 9.72 -4.33 15.15
CA ALA A 224 9.65 -4.26 13.69
C ALA A 224 10.81 -5.05 13.02
N LYS A 225 12.04 -4.93 13.54
CA LYS A 225 13.20 -5.70 13.07
C LYS A 225 12.98 -7.20 13.27
N ALA A 226 12.49 -7.63 14.43
CA ALA A 226 12.20 -9.03 14.71
C ALA A 226 11.13 -9.61 13.75
N LEU A 227 10.07 -8.87 13.44
CA LEU A 227 9.04 -9.27 12.48
C LEU A 227 9.62 -9.36 11.06
N LEU A 228 10.41 -8.37 10.62
CA LEU A 228 11.03 -8.38 9.30
C LEU A 228 12.00 -9.55 9.14
N ALA A 229 12.88 -9.78 10.13
CA ALA A 229 13.78 -10.93 10.16
C ALA A 229 13.01 -12.27 10.13
N SER A 230 11.92 -12.35 10.90
CA SER A 230 11.06 -13.52 10.96
C SER A 230 10.38 -13.82 9.60
N LEU A 231 9.91 -12.81 8.86
CA LEU A 231 9.40 -12.98 7.51
C LEU A 231 10.49 -13.42 6.54
N ALA A 232 11.67 -12.79 6.64
CA ALA A 232 12.82 -13.11 5.79
C ALA A 232 13.31 -14.56 5.94
N ALA A 233 13.30 -15.09 7.17
CA ALA A 233 13.70 -16.46 7.45
C ALA A 233 12.78 -17.54 6.83
N HIS A 234 11.59 -17.15 6.36
CA HIS A 234 10.59 -18.07 5.80
C HIS A 234 10.31 -17.82 4.32
N THR A 235 11.24 -17.19 3.60
CA THR A 235 11.17 -17.02 2.14
C THR A 235 12.55 -17.16 1.52
N ASP A 236 12.59 -17.74 0.34
CA ASP A 236 13.76 -17.79 -0.55
C ASP A 236 13.82 -16.63 -1.55
N ARG A 237 12.74 -15.82 -1.61
CA ARG A 237 12.61 -14.69 -2.52
C ARG A 237 13.26 -13.43 -1.96
N PRO A 238 13.74 -12.53 -2.82
CA PRO A 238 14.10 -11.19 -2.38
C PRO A 238 12.91 -10.49 -1.72
N LEU A 239 13.16 -9.72 -0.69
CA LEU A 239 12.16 -8.87 -0.05
C LEU A 239 12.08 -7.51 -0.74
N ARG A 240 10.90 -6.92 -0.69
CA ARG A 240 10.65 -5.52 -1.00
C ARG A 240 9.80 -4.93 0.13
N THR A 241 10.11 -3.73 0.57
CA THR A 241 9.30 -3.02 1.56
C THR A 241 9.33 -1.52 1.28
N ASP A 242 8.28 -0.80 1.65
CA ASP A 242 8.18 0.65 1.53
C ASP A 242 8.15 1.24 2.95
N ILE A 243 9.32 1.48 3.56
CA ILE A 243 9.46 1.92 4.95
C ILE A 243 9.25 3.43 5.04
N ASP A 244 8.45 3.89 6.02
CA ASP A 244 8.31 5.32 6.33
C ASP A 244 9.67 5.90 6.74
N ALA A 245 10.05 7.02 6.13
CA ALA A 245 11.37 7.63 6.29
C ALA A 245 11.65 8.16 7.71
N ARG A 246 10.65 8.21 8.60
CA ARG A 246 10.83 8.54 10.02
C ARG A 246 11.58 7.43 10.78
N HIS A 247 11.55 6.20 10.27
CA HIS A 247 12.18 5.03 10.89
C HIS A 247 13.60 4.80 10.37
N GLU A 248 14.47 5.80 10.57
CA GLU A 248 15.86 5.78 10.09
C GLU A 248 16.65 4.58 10.62
N ASP A 249 16.39 4.17 11.86
CA ASP A 249 17.00 3.01 12.47
C ASP A 249 16.64 1.70 11.74
N LEU A 250 15.34 1.48 11.42
CA LEU A 250 14.92 0.32 10.65
C LEU A 250 15.46 0.36 9.21
N LEU A 251 15.48 1.55 8.57
CA LEU A 251 16.04 1.75 7.24
C LEU A 251 17.53 1.39 7.18
N SER A 252 18.33 1.88 8.13
CA SER A 252 19.76 1.61 8.21
C SER A 252 20.01 0.12 8.46
N TRP A 253 19.32 -0.46 9.43
CA TRP A 253 19.39 -1.87 9.77
C TRP A 253 19.03 -2.79 8.61
N ALA A 254 17.98 -2.46 7.85
CA ALA A 254 17.55 -3.24 6.68
C ALA A 254 18.59 -3.16 5.53
N LYS A 255 19.19 -1.97 5.32
CA LYS A 255 20.28 -1.78 4.34
C LYS A 255 21.52 -2.57 4.67
N GLU A 256 21.95 -2.60 5.93
CA GLU A 256 23.07 -3.41 6.42
C GLU A 256 22.86 -4.91 6.18
N ARG A 257 21.59 -5.35 6.06
CA ARG A 257 21.18 -6.73 5.80
C ARG A 257 20.85 -7.04 4.34
N GLY A 258 21.29 -6.18 3.42
CA GLY A 258 21.23 -6.43 1.97
C GLY A 258 19.96 -5.95 1.29
N LEU A 259 19.14 -5.14 1.94
CA LEU A 259 18.05 -4.43 1.25
C LEU A 259 18.58 -3.09 0.71
N GLU A 260 18.54 -2.91 -0.60
CA GLU A 260 19.07 -1.73 -1.26
C GLU A 260 17.94 -0.72 -1.55
N TYR A 261 18.26 0.58 -1.47
CA TYR A 261 17.34 1.64 -1.87
C TYR A 261 17.04 1.58 -3.35
N CYS A 262 15.76 1.63 -3.72
CA CYS A 262 15.31 1.61 -5.11
C CYS A 262 14.62 2.90 -5.54
N ALA A 263 13.78 3.46 -4.68
CA ALA A 263 12.95 4.64 -4.98
C ALA A 263 12.37 5.24 -3.70
N SER A 264 11.72 6.39 -3.82
CA SER A 264 10.87 6.92 -2.76
C SER A 264 9.56 7.47 -3.30
N ASN A 265 8.52 7.43 -2.46
CA ASN A 265 7.23 8.03 -2.72
C ASN A 265 6.95 9.10 -1.66
N SER A 266 6.36 10.22 -2.08
CA SER A 266 5.87 11.22 -1.14
C SER A 266 4.52 10.76 -0.56
N VAL A 267 4.38 10.73 0.75
CA VAL A 267 3.07 10.61 1.41
C VAL A 267 2.39 11.96 1.32
N MET A 268 1.19 12.00 0.79
CA MET A 268 0.46 13.26 0.58
C MET A 268 -0.95 13.17 1.15
N THR A 269 -1.46 14.29 1.66
CA THR A 269 -2.80 14.42 2.23
C THR A 269 -3.60 15.53 1.58
N TYR A 270 -4.92 15.38 1.60
CA TYR A 270 -5.89 16.39 1.16
C TYR A 270 -7.05 16.45 2.15
N GLY A 271 -7.48 17.66 2.51
CA GLY A 271 -8.57 17.87 3.48
C GLY A 271 -8.19 17.65 4.95
N ILE A 272 -6.93 17.26 5.23
CA ILE A 272 -6.41 17.04 6.57
C ILE A 272 -4.93 17.45 6.62
N ALA A 273 -4.48 18.00 7.74
CA ALA A 273 -3.09 18.43 7.90
C ALA A 273 -2.15 17.26 8.19
N GLU A 274 -2.60 16.34 9.04
CA GLU A 274 -1.86 15.15 9.45
C GLU A 274 -2.76 13.92 9.36
N LEU A 275 -2.18 12.80 8.99
CA LEU A 275 -2.89 11.52 8.99
C LEU A 275 -3.13 11.04 10.43
N PRO A 276 -4.27 10.38 10.70
CA PRO A 276 -4.57 9.85 12.03
C PRO A 276 -3.59 8.74 12.44
N GLY A 277 -3.63 8.41 13.73
CA GLY A 277 -2.92 7.28 14.31
C GLY A 277 -1.51 7.60 14.81
N ASP A 278 -0.82 6.54 15.21
CA ASP A 278 0.51 6.58 15.77
C ASP A 278 1.58 6.20 14.72
N TRP A 279 2.17 7.21 14.10
CA TRP A 279 3.18 7.04 13.06
C TRP A 279 4.51 6.48 13.58
N THR A 280 4.77 6.53 14.88
CA THR A 280 5.98 5.92 15.47
C THR A 280 5.92 4.39 15.47
N ARG A 281 4.72 3.83 15.30
CA ARG A 281 4.44 2.40 15.28
C ARG A 281 4.04 1.87 13.89
N ARG A 282 3.92 2.76 12.88
CA ARG A 282 3.62 2.42 11.46
C ARG A 282 4.90 2.43 10.64
N PHE A 283 5.54 1.28 10.51
CA PHE A 283 6.84 1.15 9.83
C PHE A 283 6.71 1.03 8.31
N ALA A 284 5.76 0.24 7.83
CA ALA A 284 5.47 0.13 6.41
C ALA A 284 3.97 -0.05 6.15
N PRO A 285 3.42 0.54 5.08
CA PRO A 285 2.03 0.32 4.67
C PRO A 285 1.84 -1.11 4.15
N LEU A 286 0.61 -1.59 4.09
CA LEU A 286 0.27 -2.83 3.39
C LEU A 286 0.76 -2.75 1.93
N THR A 287 0.47 -1.67 1.29
CA THR A 287 0.97 -1.26 -0.03
C THR A 287 0.84 0.26 -0.13
N VAL A 288 1.72 0.90 -0.86
CA VAL A 288 1.61 2.34 -1.16
C VAL A 288 0.32 2.74 -1.89
N ALA A 289 -0.47 1.76 -2.30
CA ALA A 289 -1.77 2.00 -2.95
C ALA A 289 -2.95 2.00 -1.97
N ALA A 290 -2.74 1.60 -0.71
CA ALA A 290 -3.79 1.52 0.30
C ALA A 290 -3.36 2.06 1.68
N GLY A 291 -2.23 2.77 1.77
CA GLY A 291 -1.75 3.43 3.00
C GLY A 291 -1.22 2.51 4.08
#